data_a58de3011db744d5abb5e51d5cf64a28
#
_entry.id   a58de3011db744d5abb5e51d5cf64a28
#
_cell.length_a   1.000
_cell.length_b   1.000
_cell.length_c   1.000
_cell.angle_alpha   90.00
_cell.angle_beta   90.00
_cell.angle_gamma   90.00
#
_symmetry.space_group_name_H-M   'P 1'
#
loop_
_entity.id
_entity.type
_entity.pdbx_description
1 polymer ?
#
loop_
_entity_poly.entity_id
_entity_poly.type
_entity_poly.pdbx_seq_one_letter_code
_entity_poly.pdbx_strand_id
1 'polypeptide(L)'
;MDFILNLLPFIVNGLSLGLLFALIALGFMLIIGVMELINLAHGSLFALGAYLAMVVISPHFPWLGAFGTWYLGLPIVLRYVLAVVMAPALVAVVGMVLEVCMRPTYGKDPLYGLLLTFGAALVIEEAIRVVWGSAEQMLEVPQ
;
A
#
# COMPACT_ATOMS: atom_id res chain seq x y z
N MET A 1 10.94 18.49 32.77
CA MET A 1 11.69 17.97 31.60
C MET A 1 11.07 16.66 31.10
N ASP A 2 10.72 15.76 32.02
CA ASP A 2 10.19 14.42 31.71
C ASP A 2 8.82 14.43 31.00
N PHE A 3 7.95 15.42 31.29
CA PHE A 3 6.68 15.57 30.59
C PHE A 3 6.83 15.82 29.09
N ILE A 4 7.77 16.70 28.71
CA ILE A 4 8.02 17.01 27.29
C ILE A 4 8.66 15.79 26.58
N LEU A 5 9.58 15.09 27.25
CA LEU A 5 10.21 13.89 26.69
C LEU A 5 9.20 12.75 26.49
N ASN A 6 8.24 12.62 27.39
CA ASN A 6 7.17 11.62 27.26
C ASN A 6 6.13 12.00 26.20
N LEU A 7 5.94 13.30 25.92
CA LEU A 7 4.99 13.79 24.93
C LEU A 7 5.53 13.70 23.49
N LEU A 8 6.86 13.77 23.31
CA LEU A 8 7.52 13.79 22.02
C LEU A 8 7.16 12.56 21.12
N PRO A 9 7.17 11.31 21.62
CA PRO A 9 6.77 10.16 20.82
C PRO A 9 5.34 10.24 20.30
N PHE A 10 4.42 10.73 21.12
CA PHE A 10 3.01 10.89 20.73
C PHE A 10 2.85 11.94 19.62
N ILE A 11 3.58 13.06 19.72
CA ILE A 11 3.57 14.11 18.69
C ILE A 11 4.14 13.56 17.38
N VAL A 12 5.28 12.87 17.43
CA VAL A 12 5.92 12.30 16.24
C VAL A 12 5.03 11.25 15.59
N ASN A 13 4.44 10.35 16.36
CA ASN A 13 3.51 9.35 15.85
C ASN A 13 2.26 9.98 15.26
N GLY A 14 1.68 10.97 15.93
CA GLY A 14 0.51 11.70 15.44
C GLY A 14 0.80 12.44 14.14
N LEU A 15 1.97 13.10 14.04
CA LEU A 15 2.40 13.78 12.83
C LEU A 15 2.64 12.81 11.68
N SER A 16 3.30 11.68 11.94
CA SER A 16 3.56 10.64 10.95
C SER A 16 2.26 10.06 10.41
N LEU A 17 1.31 9.75 11.30
CA LEU A 17 -0.01 9.23 10.92
C LEU A 17 -0.82 10.27 10.13
N GLY A 18 -0.78 11.54 10.57
CA GLY A 18 -1.43 12.65 9.88
C GLY A 18 -0.87 12.87 8.46
N LEU A 19 0.45 12.82 8.27
CA LEU A 19 1.08 12.91 6.96
C LEU A 19 0.69 11.72 6.06
N LEU A 20 0.60 10.53 6.61
CA LEU A 20 0.18 9.34 5.89
C LEU A 20 -1.27 9.50 5.39
N PHE A 21 -2.19 9.92 6.23
CA PHE A 21 -3.57 10.22 5.82
C PHE A 21 -3.66 11.36 4.80
N ALA A 22 -2.82 12.38 4.93
CA ALA A 22 -2.77 13.47 3.97
C ALA A 22 -2.31 12.97 2.58
N LEU A 23 -1.34 12.07 2.51
CA LEU A 23 -0.88 11.47 1.24
C LEU A 23 -1.99 10.61 0.60
N ILE A 24 -2.71 9.80 1.39
CA ILE A 24 -3.84 9.02 0.90
C ILE A 24 -4.92 9.95 0.33
N ALA A 25 -5.26 11.00 1.07
CA ALA A 25 -6.28 11.98 0.66
C ALA A 25 -5.88 12.72 -0.62
N LEU A 26 -4.61 13.13 -0.74
CA LEU A 26 -4.08 13.76 -1.96
C LEU A 26 -4.17 12.82 -3.16
N GLY A 27 -3.80 11.55 -3.00
CA GLY A 27 -3.94 10.56 -4.07
C GLY A 27 -5.39 10.37 -4.51
N PHE A 28 -6.32 10.30 -3.56
CA PHE A 28 -7.74 10.19 -3.84
C PHE A 28 -8.29 11.43 -4.54
N MET A 29 -7.91 12.64 -4.09
CA MET A 29 -8.27 13.91 -4.73
C MET A 29 -7.78 14.01 -6.18
N LEU A 30 -6.56 13.53 -6.45
CA LEU A 30 -6.00 13.50 -7.81
C LEU A 30 -6.83 12.60 -8.73
N ILE A 31 -7.24 11.42 -8.27
CA ILE A 31 -8.07 10.50 -9.06
C ILE A 31 -9.41 11.14 -9.38
N ILE A 32 -10.10 11.70 -8.39
CA ILE A 32 -11.40 12.37 -8.61
C ILE A 32 -11.24 13.59 -9.51
N GLY A 33 -10.21 14.41 -9.29
CA GLY A 33 -10.01 15.66 -10.04
C GLY A 33 -9.62 15.46 -11.50
N VAL A 34 -8.96 14.35 -11.83
CA VAL A 34 -8.51 14.07 -13.21
C VAL A 34 -9.49 13.18 -13.96
N MET A 35 -10.04 12.17 -13.30
CA MET A 35 -10.86 11.14 -13.93
C MET A 35 -12.37 11.38 -13.73
N GLU A 36 -12.76 12.29 -12.83
CA GLU A 36 -14.16 12.53 -12.41
C GLU A 36 -14.88 11.25 -11.94
N LEU A 37 -14.10 10.26 -11.53
CA LEU A 37 -14.59 8.94 -11.10
C LEU A 37 -14.18 8.67 -9.65
N ILE A 38 -15.11 8.13 -8.88
CA ILE A 38 -14.83 7.71 -7.52
C ILE A 38 -14.29 6.27 -7.57
N ASN A 39 -13.02 6.10 -7.20
CA ASN A 39 -12.38 4.80 -7.13
C ASN A 39 -12.34 4.31 -5.68
N LEU A 40 -13.28 3.42 -5.31
CA LEU A 40 -13.34 2.83 -3.96
C LEU A 40 -12.19 1.86 -3.67
N ALA A 41 -11.50 1.35 -4.71
CA ALA A 41 -10.35 0.47 -4.52
C ALA A 41 -9.06 1.22 -4.13
N HIS A 42 -9.08 2.56 -4.02
CA HIS A 42 -7.89 3.36 -3.70
C HIS A 42 -7.28 2.95 -2.34
N GLY A 43 -8.12 2.77 -1.31
CA GLY A 43 -7.66 2.31 0.01
C GLY A 43 -7.04 0.91 -0.01
N SER A 44 -7.66 -0.01 -0.73
CA SER A 44 -7.15 -1.38 -0.87
C SER A 44 -5.84 -1.43 -1.68
N LEU A 45 -5.67 -0.58 -2.70
CA LEU A 45 -4.41 -0.43 -3.43
C LEU A 45 -3.30 0.15 -2.54
N PHE A 46 -3.64 1.11 -1.66
CA PHE A 46 -2.71 1.63 -0.68
C PHE A 46 -2.26 0.53 0.30
N ALA A 47 -3.21 -0.24 0.84
CA ALA A 47 -2.90 -1.38 1.71
C ALA A 47 -2.01 -2.41 0.99
N LEU A 48 -2.33 -2.76 -0.26
CA LEU A 48 -1.51 -3.66 -1.08
C LEU A 48 -0.08 -3.12 -1.22
N GLY A 49 0.08 -1.82 -1.43
CA GLY A 49 1.39 -1.15 -1.51
C GLY A 49 2.20 -1.31 -0.23
N ALA A 50 1.57 -1.18 0.94
CA ALA A 50 2.21 -1.38 2.22
C ALA A 50 2.70 -2.83 2.41
N TYR A 51 1.87 -3.83 2.07
CA TYR A 51 2.26 -5.24 2.13
C TYR A 51 3.36 -5.59 1.12
N LEU A 52 3.33 -5.06 -0.09
CA LEU A 52 4.38 -5.25 -1.08
C LEU A 52 5.70 -4.60 -0.64
N ALA A 53 5.66 -3.40 -0.06
CA ALA A 53 6.84 -2.76 0.52
C ALA A 53 7.45 -3.61 1.63
N MET A 54 6.62 -4.17 2.51
CA MET A 54 7.07 -5.08 3.57
C MET A 54 7.77 -6.32 3.01
N VAL A 55 7.21 -6.91 1.95
CA VAL A 55 7.83 -8.06 1.26
C VAL A 55 9.19 -7.71 0.66
N VAL A 56 9.33 -6.53 0.08
CA VAL A 56 10.61 -6.07 -0.47
C VAL A 56 11.63 -5.78 0.63
N ILE A 57 11.21 -5.23 1.77
CA ILE A 57 12.14 -4.94 2.89
C ILE A 57 12.57 -6.23 3.58
N SER A 58 11.63 -7.15 3.83
CA SER A 58 11.85 -8.37 4.61
C SER A 58 11.10 -9.55 3.98
N PRO A 59 11.64 -10.18 2.93
CA PRO A 59 11.00 -11.31 2.28
C PRO A 59 11.02 -12.54 3.20
N HIS A 60 9.89 -12.85 3.83
CA HIS A 60 9.70 -14.00 4.73
C HIS A 60 9.04 -15.19 4.03
N PHE A 61 9.26 -15.36 2.74
CA PHE A 61 8.68 -16.49 2.01
C PHE A 61 9.64 -17.68 1.98
N PRO A 62 9.26 -18.85 2.54
CA PRO A 62 10.10 -20.06 2.58
C PRO A 62 10.56 -20.54 1.18
N TRP A 63 9.77 -20.24 0.14
CA TRP A 63 10.07 -20.64 -1.24
C TRP A 63 11.15 -19.80 -1.93
N LEU A 64 11.57 -18.68 -1.33
CA LEU A 64 12.69 -17.87 -1.84
C LEU A 64 14.08 -18.50 -1.57
N GLY A 65 14.19 -19.46 -0.64
CA GLY A 65 15.40 -20.26 -0.41
C GLY A 65 16.68 -19.43 -0.31
N ALA A 66 17.70 -19.83 -1.06
CA ALA A 66 19.02 -19.17 -1.07
C ALA A 66 18.99 -17.72 -1.60
N PHE A 67 18.05 -17.36 -2.45
CA PHE A 67 17.88 -15.99 -2.93
C PHE A 67 17.41 -15.08 -1.77
N GLY A 68 16.50 -15.55 -0.93
CA GLY A 68 16.03 -14.81 0.24
C GLY A 68 17.16 -14.51 1.22
N THR A 69 18.02 -15.49 1.51
CA THR A 69 19.17 -15.30 2.41
C THR A 69 20.22 -14.35 1.84
N TRP A 70 20.52 -14.44 0.55
CA TRP A 70 21.40 -13.51 -0.13
C TRP A 70 20.85 -12.08 -0.11
N TYR A 71 19.55 -11.92 -0.40
CA TYR A 71 18.87 -10.62 -0.40
C TYR A 71 18.86 -9.98 1.00
N LEU A 72 18.61 -10.75 2.04
CA LEU A 72 18.63 -10.28 3.44
C LEU A 72 20.04 -9.84 3.88
N GLY A 73 21.09 -10.32 3.22
CA GLY A 73 22.48 -9.86 3.40
C GLY A 73 22.75 -8.47 2.85
N LEU A 74 21.86 -7.88 2.04
CA LEU A 74 22.02 -6.52 1.55
C LEU A 74 21.84 -5.48 2.67
N PRO A 75 22.54 -4.33 2.57
CA PRO A 75 22.35 -3.23 3.52
C PRO A 75 20.88 -2.85 3.63
N ILE A 76 20.38 -2.66 4.84
CA ILE A 76 18.96 -2.36 5.09
C ILE A 76 18.50 -1.11 4.35
N VAL A 77 19.36 -0.09 4.26
CA VAL A 77 19.06 1.15 3.52
C VAL A 77 18.77 0.86 2.05
N LEU A 78 19.52 -0.04 1.43
CA LEU A 78 19.28 -0.43 0.03
C LEU A 78 17.93 -1.12 -0.13
N ARG A 79 17.55 -1.99 0.82
CA ARG A 79 16.23 -2.66 0.80
C ARG A 79 15.08 -1.66 0.93
N TYR A 80 15.23 -0.62 1.76
CA TYR A 80 14.23 0.47 1.86
C TYR A 80 14.14 1.28 0.56
N VAL A 81 15.27 1.62 -0.05
CA VAL A 81 15.28 2.33 -1.35
C VAL A 81 14.61 1.49 -2.43
N LEU A 82 14.91 0.19 -2.47
CA LEU A 82 14.24 -0.74 -3.39
C LEU A 82 12.74 -0.82 -3.13
N ALA A 83 12.30 -0.84 -1.88
CA ALA A 83 10.88 -0.87 -1.54
C ALA A 83 10.15 0.39 -2.02
N VAL A 84 10.75 1.57 -1.86
CA VAL A 84 10.17 2.85 -2.34
C VAL A 84 9.96 2.87 -3.85
N VAL A 85 10.77 2.15 -4.62
CA VAL A 85 10.66 2.07 -6.09
C VAL A 85 9.79 0.89 -6.52
N MET A 86 10.05 -0.29 -5.96
CA MET A 86 9.42 -1.54 -6.40
C MET A 86 7.95 -1.65 -5.97
N ALA A 87 7.61 -1.24 -4.74
CA ALA A 87 6.23 -1.37 -4.27
C ALA A 87 5.25 -0.51 -5.09
N PRO A 88 5.50 0.78 -5.34
CA PRO A 88 4.65 1.57 -6.23
C PRO A 88 4.59 1.03 -7.66
N ALA A 89 5.71 0.52 -8.19
CA ALA A 89 5.74 -0.07 -9.54
C ALA A 89 4.83 -1.30 -9.64
N LEU A 90 4.86 -2.18 -8.62
CA LEU A 90 3.99 -3.35 -8.57
C LEU A 90 2.51 -2.97 -8.41
N VAL A 91 2.21 -2.00 -7.54
CA VAL A 91 0.84 -1.47 -7.38
C VAL A 91 0.36 -0.81 -8.67
N ALA A 92 1.24 -0.10 -9.40
CA ALA A 92 0.90 0.51 -10.68
C ALA A 92 0.47 -0.53 -11.72
N VAL A 93 1.08 -1.73 -11.73
CA VAL A 93 0.64 -2.83 -12.59
C VAL A 93 -0.78 -3.26 -12.25
N VAL A 94 -1.09 -3.44 -10.95
CA VAL A 94 -2.45 -3.78 -10.51
C VAL A 94 -3.43 -2.66 -10.84
N GLY A 95 -3.02 -1.40 -10.65
CA GLY A 95 -3.81 -0.22 -11.01
C GLY A 95 -4.11 -0.13 -12.51
N MET A 96 -3.13 -0.48 -13.37
CA MET A 96 -3.33 -0.56 -14.83
C MET A 96 -4.35 -1.64 -15.21
N VAL A 97 -4.31 -2.80 -14.56
CA VAL A 97 -5.30 -3.86 -14.78
C VAL A 97 -6.70 -3.36 -14.37
N LEU A 98 -6.81 -2.73 -13.21
CA LEU A 98 -8.06 -2.15 -12.74
C LEU A 98 -8.59 -1.08 -13.71
N GLU A 99 -7.72 -0.20 -14.20
CA GLU A 99 -8.08 0.84 -15.18
C GLU A 99 -8.63 0.23 -16.47
N VAL A 100 -7.97 -0.80 -17.01
CA VAL A 100 -8.48 -1.52 -18.20
C VAL A 100 -9.86 -2.13 -17.93
N CYS A 101 -10.10 -2.68 -16.75
CA CYS A 101 -11.41 -3.20 -16.35
C CYS A 101 -12.46 -2.08 -16.21
N MET A 102 -12.05 -0.87 -15.84
CA MET A 102 -12.96 0.28 -15.68
C MET A 102 -13.34 0.94 -17.01
N ARG A 103 -12.53 0.84 -18.06
CA ARG A 103 -12.79 1.49 -19.37
C ARG A 103 -14.21 1.29 -19.91
N PRO A 104 -14.81 0.08 -19.82
CA PRO A 104 -16.18 -0.12 -20.30
C PRO A 104 -17.24 0.65 -19.53
N THR A 105 -16.93 1.18 -18.35
CA THR A 105 -17.86 1.95 -17.51
C THR A 105 -17.81 3.46 -17.81
N TYR A 106 -16.80 3.92 -18.55
CA TYR A 106 -16.63 5.34 -18.86
C TYR A 106 -17.79 5.85 -19.74
N GLY A 107 -18.30 7.04 -19.40
CA GLY A 107 -19.46 7.63 -20.08
C GLY A 107 -20.80 6.98 -19.77
N LYS A 108 -20.85 6.01 -18.87
CA LYS A 108 -22.08 5.38 -18.33
C LYS A 108 -22.44 5.97 -16.97
N ASP A 109 -23.52 5.47 -16.40
CA ASP A 109 -23.92 5.84 -15.04
C ASP A 109 -22.75 5.62 -14.06
N PRO A 110 -22.38 6.59 -13.22
CA PRO A 110 -21.29 6.48 -12.23
C PRO A 110 -21.39 5.27 -11.30
N LEU A 111 -22.59 4.75 -11.08
CA LEU A 111 -22.82 3.55 -10.27
C LEU A 111 -22.08 2.31 -10.79
N TYR A 112 -21.87 2.19 -12.12
CA TYR A 112 -21.11 1.07 -12.67
C TYR A 112 -19.64 1.10 -12.25
N GLY A 113 -19.02 2.27 -12.27
CA GLY A 113 -17.65 2.47 -11.82
C GLY A 113 -17.50 2.24 -10.31
N LEU A 114 -18.45 2.75 -9.52
CA LEU A 114 -18.48 2.54 -8.07
C LEU A 114 -18.59 1.06 -7.72
N LEU A 115 -19.50 0.33 -8.35
CA LEU A 115 -19.74 -1.09 -8.06
C LEU A 115 -18.53 -1.93 -8.47
N LEU A 116 -17.91 -1.62 -9.61
CA LEU A 116 -16.72 -2.32 -10.09
C LEU A 116 -15.54 -2.09 -9.16
N THR A 117 -15.27 -0.84 -8.76
CA THR A 117 -14.15 -0.51 -7.86
C THR A 117 -14.37 -1.03 -6.45
N PHE A 118 -15.61 -1.08 -5.97
CA PHE A 118 -15.95 -1.73 -4.71
C PHE A 118 -15.68 -3.24 -4.75
N GLY A 119 -16.11 -3.92 -5.82
CA GLY A 119 -15.82 -5.34 -6.02
C GLY A 119 -14.30 -5.60 -6.11
N ALA A 120 -13.56 -4.75 -6.81
CA ALA A 120 -12.10 -4.83 -6.89
C ALA A 120 -11.44 -4.62 -5.52
N ALA A 121 -11.93 -3.70 -4.70
CA ALA A 121 -11.47 -3.48 -3.33
C ALA A 121 -11.57 -4.78 -2.51
N LEU A 122 -12.73 -5.42 -2.52
CA LEU A 122 -12.96 -6.67 -1.80
C LEU A 122 -12.04 -7.80 -2.28
N VAL A 123 -11.82 -7.91 -3.59
CA VAL A 123 -10.90 -8.91 -4.16
C VAL A 123 -9.46 -8.66 -3.72
N ILE A 124 -9.00 -7.40 -3.73
CA ILE A 124 -7.65 -7.03 -3.28
C ILE A 124 -7.49 -7.32 -1.79
N GLU A 125 -8.46 -6.93 -0.96
CA GLU A 125 -8.42 -7.18 0.49
C GLU A 125 -8.38 -8.66 0.81
N GLU A 126 -9.20 -9.46 0.12
CA GLU A 126 -9.21 -10.91 0.32
C GLU A 126 -7.92 -11.55 -0.19
N ALA A 127 -7.35 -11.08 -1.31
CA ALA A 127 -6.05 -11.54 -1.79
C ALA A 127 -4.93 -11.25 -0.78
N ILE A 128 -4.92 -10.05 -0.17
CA ILE A 128 -3.98 -9.71 0.91
C ILE A 128 -4.15 -10.68 2.07
N ARG A 129 -5.39 -10.93 2.51
CA ARG A 129 -5.70 -11.81 3.62
C ARG A 129 -5.29 -13.25 3.37
N VAL A 130 -5.47 -13.74 2.15
CA VAL A 130 -5.08 -15.10 1.75
C VAL A 130 -3.55 -15.25 1.71
N VAL A 131 -2.83 -14.25 1.21
CA VAL A 131 -1.37 -14.31 1.03
C VAL A 131 -0.62 -14.09 2.34
N TRP A 132 -1.02 -13.10 3.14
CA TRP A 132 -0.31 -12.71 4.38
C TRP A 132 -1.02 -13.13 5.66
N GLY A 133 -2.25 -13.62 5.57
CA GLY A 133 -3.06 -13.96 6.73
C GLY A 133 -3.77 -12.76 7.34
N SER A 134 -4.57 -13.02 8.39
CA SER A 134 -5.30 -11.99 9.15
C SER A 134 -4.54 -11.47 10.36
N ALA A 135 -3.32 -11.98 10.63
CA ALA A 135 -2.51 -11.52 11.75
C ALA A 135 -1.84 -10.18 11.43
N GLU A 136 -1.70 -9.36 12.46
CA GLU A 136 -0.99 -8.09 12.36
C GLU A 136 0.48 -8.33 11.99
N GLN A 137 0.93 -7.70 10.93
CA GLN A 137 2.30 -7.83 10.45
C GLN A 137 3.14 -6.69 11.02
N MET A 138 4.20 -7.03 11.74
CA MET A 138 5.15 -6.06 12.28
C MET A 138 6.45 -6.09 11.49
N LEU A 139 6.92 -4.92 11.06
CA LEU A 139 8.27 -4.76 10.55
C LEU A 139 9.24 -4.61 11.72
N GLU A 140 10.24 -5.49 11.80
CA GLU A 140 11.36 -5.29 12.72
C GLU A 140 12.16 -4.06 12.27
N VAL A 141 12.08 -3.00 13.07
CA VAL A 141 12.87 -1.80 12.84
C VAL A 141 14.28 -2.08 13.37
N PRO A 142 15.35 -1.93 12.56
CA PRO A 142 16.71 -2.08 13.05
C PRO A 142 17.00 -1.03 14.10
N GLN A 143 17.53 -1.48 15.24
CA GLN A 143 18.02 -0.62 16.31
C GLN A 143 19.34 0.04 15.91
#